data_bafbf67d89c14ff69625d59ef8450de7
#
_entry.id   bafbf67d89c14ff69625d59ef8450de7
#
_cell.length_a   1.000
_cell.length_b   1.000
_cell.length_c   1.000
_cell.angle_alpha   90.00
_cell.angle_beta   90.00
_cell.angle_gamma   90.00
#
_symmetry.space_group_name_H-M   'P 1'
#
loop_
_entity.id
_entity.type
_entity.pdbx_description
1 polymer ?
#
loop_
_entity_poly.entity_id
_entity_poly.type
_entity_poly.pdbx_seq_one_letter_code
_entity_poly.pdbx_strand_id
1 'polypeptide(L)'
;MGTVHGVWLKYVALSGLSFAGYSYFSESSEDEDRSSAFSLLGLTVTRSTLPALAWGYSTAVNGVIAILFKLEWGMSILGKDTVQGTIPWWSYVVWFPFHIPTYLYTNIHKFISRYKNPETDVYEPVPVATQVQTGWWIGGCHGHELHKDWSAVIDLTVEFPESCRTVAYLAIPTWDGVPASPAQLEHAAAWAVQQHDKYGGDILVHCAHGRGRSTTVLCACLVKAGLFETWQQAFEEGIKPKRPVCKLNKRMRENLTQWQELYVAKGK
;
A
#
# COMPACT_ATOMS: atom_id res chain seq x y z
N MET A 1 -11.01 -3.62 13.01
CA MET A 1 -11.31 -2.65 11.94
C MET A 1 -11.21 -3.39 10.62
N GLY A 2 -12.26 -3.34 9.78
CA GLY A 2 -12.28 -4.02 8.47
C GLY A 2 -11.20 -3.46 7.54
N THR A 3 -10.83 -4.23 6.51
CA THR A 3 -10.09 -3.70 5.36
C THR A 3 -10.85 -2.50 4.85
N VAL A 4 -10.19 -1.37 4.81
CA VAL A 4 -10.84 -0.07 4.83
C VAL A 4 -11.55 0.19 3.50
N HIS A 5 -12.88 0.19 3.50
CA HIS A 5 -13.63 0.92 2.49
C HIS A 5 -13.40 2.42 2.75
N GLY A 6 -13.05 3.16 1.70
CA GLY A 6 -12.94 4.61 1.80
C GLY A 6 -11.58 5.14 2.28
N VAL A 7 -10.47 4.48 1.93
CA VAL A 7 -9.12 5.04 2.17
C VAL A 7 -8.98 6.44 1.59
N TRP A 8 -9.63 6.73 0.45
CA TRP A 8 -9.69 8.05 -0.16
C TRP A 8 -10.23 9.14 0.77
N LEU A 9 -11.11 8.79 1.74
CA LEU A 9 -11.63 9.75 2.73
C LEU A 9 -10.53 10.31 3.65
N LYS A 10 -9.45 9.56 3.88
CA LYS A 10 -8.29 10.05 4.63
C LYS A 10 -7.66 11.25 3.91
N TYR A 11 -7.54 11.17 2.59
CA TYR A 11 -6.96 12.23 1.77
C TYR A 11 -7.92 13.39 1.58
N VAL A 12 -9.24 13.17 1.58
CA VAL A 12 -10.24 14.25 1.69
C VAL A 12 -10.08 14.99 3.02
N ALA A 13 -9.93 14.26 4.13
CA ALA A 13 -9.72 14.88 5.45
C ALA A 13 -8.39 15.66 5.50
N LEU A 14 -7.30 15.09 4.95
CA LEU A 14 -6.02 15.78 4.86
C LEU A 14 -6.10 17.03 3.97
N SER A 15 -6.83 16.97 2.86
CA SER A 15 -7.09 18.13 2.01
C SER A 15 -7.86 19.22 2.76
N GLY A 16 -8.91 18.83 3.50
CA GLY A 16 -9.69 19.77 4.32
C GLY A 16 -8.86 20.43 5.44
N LEU A 17 -8.05 19.64 6.16
CA LEU A 17 -7.14 20.17 7.17
C LEU A 17 -6.10 21.13 6.56
N SER A 18 -5.57 20.76 5.39
CA SER A 18 -4.63 21.62 4.66
C SER A 18 -5.29 22.91 4.20
N PHE A 19 -6.54 22.86 3.76
CA PHE A 19 -7.31 24.04 3.39
C PHE A 19 -7.55 24.99 4.59
N ALA A 20 -7.89 24.44 5.75
CA ALA A 20 -8.02 25.24 6.97
C ALA A 20 -6.70 25.94 7.35
N GLY A 21 -5.56 25.24 7.23
CA GLY A 21 -4.23 25.84 7.40
C GLY A 21 -3.96 26.96 6.38
N TYR A 22 -4.30 26.71 5.12
CA TYR A 22 -4.20 27.75 4.07
C TYR A 22 -5.00 29.00 4.41
N SER A 23 -6.28 28.84 4.78
CA SER A 23 -7.15 29.99 5.16
C SER A 23 -6.58 30.76 6.34
N TYR A 24 -6.14 30.08 7.39
CA TYR A 24 -5.54 30.72 8.57
C TYR A 24 -4.32 31.60 8.22
N PHE A 25 -3.38 31.06 7.42
CA PHE A 25 -2.18 31.82 7.03
C PHE A 25 -2.44 32.88 5.96
N SER A 26 -3.47 32.71 5.13
CA SER A 26 -3.89 33.71 4.15
C SER A 26 -4.51 34.93 4.84
N GLU A 27 -5.40 34.74 5.82
CA GLU A 27 -5.99 35.81 6.61
C GLU A 27 -4.92 36.57 7.42
N SER A 28 -3.98 35.84 8.05
CA SER A 28 -2.87 36.45 8.80
C SER A 28 -1.94 37.29 7.93
N SER A 29 -1.88 37.01 6.61
CA SER A 29 -1.05 37.81 5.69
C SER A 29 -1.65 39.16 5.34
N GLU A 30 -2.94 39.35 5.47
CA GLU A 30 -3.64 40.62 5.23
C GLU A 30 -3.43 41.60 6.41
N ASP A 31 -3.28 41.08 7.62
CA ASP A 31 -3.09 41.83 8.85
C ASP A 31 -1.60 42.16 9.14
N GLU A 32 -0.65 41.49 8.47
CA GLU A 32 0.78 41.67 8.68
C GLU A 32 1.25 43.02 8.09
N ASP A 33 1.83 43.87 8.95
CA ASP A 33 2.36 45.20 8.56
C ASP A 33 3.37 45.05 7.42
N ARG A 34 3.16 45.79 6.32
CA ARG A 34 3.99 45.78 5.10
C ARG A 34 5.48 46.11 5.36
N SER A 35 5.83 46.50 6.59
CA SER A 35 7.21 46.82 6.99
C SER A 35 8.18 45.64 6.96
N SER A 36 7.69 44.38 7.04
CA SER A 36 8.51 43.15 7.01
C SER A 36 8.44 42.40 5.68
N ALA A 37 7.73 42.94 4.69
CA ALA A 37 7.58 42.31 3.39
C ALA A 37 8.74 42.67 2.44
N PHE A 38 9.22 41.68 1.67
CA PHE A 38 10.12 41.88 0.55
C PHE A 38 9.47 41.42 -0.75
N SER A 39 9.80 42.11 -1.85
CA SER A 39 9.27 41.73 -3.17
C SER A 39 10.22 40.78 -3.89
N LEU A 40 9.72 39.60 -4.28
CA LEU A 40 10.41 38.65 -5.12
C LEU A 40 9.57 38.37 -6.37
N LEU A 41 10.13 38.64 -7.56
CA LEU A 41 9.44 38.44 -8.85
C LEU A 41 8.05 39.12 -8.94
N GLY A 42 7.88 40.29 -8.29
CA GLY A 42 6.61 41.02 -8.28
C GLY A 42 5.57 40.53 -7.28
N LEU A 43 5.90 39.52 -6.47
CA LEU A 43 5.06 39.03 -5.38
C LEU A 43 5.54 39.61 -4.04
N THR A 44 4.60 40.14 -3.25
CA THR A 44 4.90 40.57 -1.88
C THR A 44 4.97 39.33 -1.00
N VAL A 45 6.16 39.02 -0.47
CA VAL A 45 6.39 37.86 0.39
C VAL A 45 6.40 38.34 1.83
N THR A 46 5.40 37.94 2.60
CA THR A 46 5.31 38.12 4.05
C THR A 46 5.71 36.83 4.77
N ARG A 47 5.83 36.88 6.08
CA ARG A 47 6.14 35.70 6.92
C ARG A 47 5.12 34.59 6.79
N SER A 48 3.85 34.92 6.54
CA SER A 48 2.72 34.01 6.37
C SER A 48 2.57 33.46 4.94
N THR A 49 3.17 34.10 3.93
CA THR A 49 3.04 33.72 2.51
C THR A 49 3.56 32.33 2.22
N LEU A 50 4.76 31.96 2.70
CA LEU A 50 5.33 30.63 2.46
C LEU A 50 4.53 29.51 3.12
N PRO A 51 4.11 29.62 4.40
CA PRO A 51 3.17 28.66 4.99
C PRO A 51 1.86 28.54 4.22
N ALA A 52 1.25 29.67 3.82
CA ALA A 52 0.01 29.66 3.04
C ALA A 52 0.18 28.88 1.72
N LEU A 53 1.25 29.15 0.96
CA LEU A 53 1.53 28.42 -0.27
C LEU A 53 1.75 26.91 -0.03
N ALA A 54 2.47 26.53 1.02
CA ALA A 54 2.71 25.13 1.36
C ALA A 54 1.41 24.41 1.72
N TRP A 55 0.53 25.04 2.49
CA TRP A 55 -0.77 24.47 2.85
C TRP A 55 -1.72 24.44 1.65
N GLY A 56 -1.75 25.46 0.80
CA GLY A 56 -2.52 25.48 -0.45
C GLY A 56 -2.09 24.37 -1.41
N TYR A 57 -0.79 24.19 -1.57
CA TYR A 57 -0.22 23.09 -2.34
C TYR A 57 -0.62 21.73 -1.77
N SER A 58 -0.53 21.55 -0.45
CA SER A 58 -0.94 20.32 0.24
C SER A 58 -2.43 20.02 0.05
N THR A 59 -3.27 21.06 0.05
CA THR A 59 -4.71 20.94 -0.26
C THR A 59 -4.92 20.37 -1.65
N ALA A 60 -4.27 20.94 -2.67
CA ALA A 60 -4.40 20.50 -4.05
C ALA A 60 -3.90 19.05 -4.24
N VAL A 61 -2.71 18.74 -3.72
CA VAL A 61 -2.13 17.38 -3.82
C VAL A 61 -3.02 16.32 -3.16
N ASN A 62 -3.44 16.54 -1.91
CA ASN A 62 -4.30 15.59 -1.23
C ASN A 62 -5.68 15.46 -1.89
N GLY A 63 -6.23 16.53 -2.46
CA GLY A 63 -7.44 16.51 -3.26
C GLY A 63 -7.31 15.65 -4.51
N VAL A 64 -6.23 15.84 -5.28
CA VAL A 64 -5.92 15.01 -6.47
C VAL A 64 -5.76 13.54 -6.07
N ILE A 65 -4.97 13.24 -5.05
CA ILE A 65 -4.77 11.88 -4.57
C ILE A 65 -6.10 11.25 -4.13
N ALA A 66 -6.98 11.98 -3.43
CA ALA A 66 -8.30 11.48 -3.05
C ALA A 66 -9.15 11.08 -4.27
N ILE A 67 -9.12 11.90 -5.33
CA ILE A 67 -9.83 11.63 -6.59
C ILE A 67 -9.25 10.37 -7.26
N LEU A 68 -7.93 10.26 -7.37
CA LEU A 68 -7.27 9.11 -8.00
C LEU A 68 -7.58 7.80 -7.26
N PHE A 69 -7.55 7.80 -5.93
CA PHE A 69 -7.97 6.66 -5.11
C PHE A 69 -9.43 6.30 -5.33
N LYS A 70 -10.32 7.31 -5.39
CA LYS A 70 -11.77 7.09 -5.60
C LYS A 70 -12.07 6.51 -6.98
N LEU A 71 -11.35 6.97 -8.00
CA LEU A 71 -11.48 6.49 -9.38
C LEU A 71 -10.66 5.23 -9.65
N GLU A 72 -9.84 4.79 -8.69
CA GLU A 72 -8.91 3.65 -8.83
C GLU A 72 -7.99 3.80 -10.04
N TRP A 73 -7.53 5.00 -10.27
CA TRP A 73 -6.73 5.42 -11.41
C TRP A 73 -5.40 6.03 -10.97
N GLY A 74 -4.46 6.20 -11.92
CA GLY A 74 -3.22 6.93 -11.69
C GLY A 74 -2.21 6.21 -10.79
N MET A 75 -2.17 4.87 -10.77
CA MET A 75 -1.22 4.09 -9.95
C MET A 75 0.24 4.28 -10.34
N SER A 76 0.50 4.87 -11.51
CA SER A 76 1.84 5.24 -12.00
C SER A 76 2.25 6.67 -11.66
N ILE A 77 1.35 7.49 -11.07
CA ILE A 77 1.57 8.93 -10.89
C ILE A 77 2.77 9.25 -9.98
N LEU A 78 3.09 8.36 -9.06
CA LEU A 78 4.25 8.49 -8.18
C LEU A 78 5.57 8.11 -8.88
N GLY A 79 5.51 7.64 -10.13
CA GLY A 79 6.68 7.31 -10.93
C GLY A 79 7.43 6.05 -10.47
N LYS A 80 6.78 5.15 -9.70
CA LYS A 80 7.42 3.91 -9.26
C LYS A 80 7.83 3.06 -10.46
N ASP A 81 9.12 2.72 -10.50
CA ASP A 81 9.67 1.78 -11.47
C ASP A 81 9.18 0.36 -11.15
N THR A 82 8.45 -0.25 -12.08
CA THR A 82 7.87 -1.59 -11.89
C THR A 82 8.88 -2.72 -12.09
N VAL A 83 10.08 -2.43 -12.59
CA VAL A 83 11.17 -3.41 -12.78
C VAL A 83 12.10 -3.41 -11.57
N GLN A 84 12.48 -2.23 -11.09
CA GLN A 84 13.41 -2.07 -9.97
C GLN A 84 12.74 -1.84 -8.63
N GLY A 85 11.45 -1.51 -8.61
CA GLY A 85 10.70 -1.17 -7.40
C GLY A 85 11.07 0.19 -6.80
N THR A 86 11.88 1.01 -7.47
CA THR A 86 12.35 2.29 -6.95
C THR A 86 11.34 3.41 -7.19
N ILE A 87 11.32 4.40 -6.31
CA ILE A 87 10.56 5.65 -6.50
C ILE A 87 11.56 6.77 -6.77
N PRO A 88 11.40 7.55 -7.85
CA PRO A 88 12.35 8.59 -8.20
C PRO A 88 12.30 9.75 -7.19
N TRP A 89 13.43 10.41 -6.97
CA TRP A 89 13.59 11.49 -5.99
C TRP A 89 12.61 12.64 -6.20
N TRP A 90 12.31 13.00 -7.47
CA TRP A 90 11.34 14.07 -7.77
C TRP A 90 9.94 13.76 -7.23
N SER A 91 9.56 12.48 -7.14
CA SER A 91 8.28 12.07 -6.57
C SER A 91 8.16 12.49 -5.10
N TYR A 92 9.23 12.34 -4.32
CA TYR A 92 9.25 12.79 -2.92
C TYR A 92 9.14 14.30 -2.78
N VAL A 93 9.66 15.05 -3.75
CA VAL A 93 9.55 16.53 -3.77
C VAL A 93 8.14 16.96 -4.21
N VAL A 94 7.64 16.41 -5.31
CA VAL A 94 6.33 16.79 -5.86
C VAL A 94 5.19 16.27 -4.98
N TRP A 95 5.27 15.05 -4.48
CA TRP A 95 4.20 14.40 -3.72
C TRP A 95 4.47 14.37 -2.22
N PHE A 96 5.29 15.29 -1.67
CA PHE A 96 5.60 15.30 -0.23
C PHE A 96 4.35 15.34 0.67
N PRO A 97 3.25 16.05 0.32
CA PRO A 97 2.05 16.07 1.15
C PRO A 97 1.35 14.71 1.23
N PHE A 98 1.62 13.82 0.29
CA PHE A 98 1.19 12.43 0.28
C PHE A 98 2.21 11.50 0.95
N HIS A 99 3.48 11.60 0.59
CA HIS A 99 4.52 10.69 1.08
C HIS A 99 4.75 10.83 2.58
N ILE A 100 4.84 12.06 3.12
CA ILE A 100 5.14 12.28 4.54
C ILE A 100 4.09 11.63 5.44
N PRO A 101 2.78 11.95 5.36
CA PRO A 101 1.79 11.33 6.23
C PRO A 101 1.64 9.82 6.00
N THR A 102 1.80 9.35 4.76
CA THR A 102 1.74 7.92 4.44
C THR A 102 2.90 7.16 5.09
N TYR A 103 4.12 7.68 5.00
CA TYR A 103 5.30 7.10 5.61
C TYR A 103 5.21 7.12 7.15
N LEU A 104 4.86 8.26 7.73
CA LEU A 104 4.67 8.37 9.18
C LEU A 104 3.59 7.42 9.70
N TYR A 105 2.43 7.38 9.05
CA TYR A 105 1.35 6.47 9.42
C TYR A 105 1.80 5.01 9.37
N THR A 106 2.48 4.60 8.31
CA THR A 106 2.90 3.20 8.14
C THR A 106 3.94 2.79 9.19
N ASN A 107 4.91 3.67 9.50
CA ASN A 107 5.89 3.41 10.54
C ASN A 107 5.25 3.39 11.94
N ILE A 108 4.43 4.39 12.29
CA ILE A 108 3.71 4.40 13.58
C ILE A 108 2.85 3.15 13.71
N HIS A 109 2.08 2.83 12.68
CA HIS A 109 1.20 1.68 12.66
C HIS A 109 1.96 0.34 12.85
N LYS A 110 3.17 0.22 12.34
CA LYS A 110 4.05 -0.92 12.59
C LYS A 110 4.31 -1.13 14.09
N PHE A 111 4.64 -0.05 14.81
CA PHE A 111 4.96 -0.13 16.24
C PHE A 111 3.73 -0.35 17.14
N ILE A 112 2.59 0.23 16.80
CA ILE A 112 1.38 0.15 17.64
C ILE A 112 0.48 -1.05 17.31
N SER A 113 0.66 -1.67 16.13
CA SER A 113 -0.19 -2.78 15.71
C SER A 113 0.01 -4.01 16.57
N ARG A 114 -1.09 -4.51 17.10
CA ARG A 114 -1.13 -5.73 17.89
C ARG A 114 -2.23 -6.64 17.34
N TYR A 115 -2.07 -7.92 17.53
CA TYR A 115 -3.10 -8.92 17.32
C TYR A 115 -3.21 -9.82 18.55
N LYS A 116 -4.39 -10.36 18.78
CA LYS A 116 -4.60 -11.32 19.85
C LYS A 116 -4.21 -12.69 19.30
N ASN A 117 -3.16 -13.27 19.87
CA ASN A 117 -2.72 -14.60 19.47
C ASN A 117 -3.77 -15.62 19.94
N PRO A 118 -4.35 -16.43 19.03
CA PRO A 118 -5.41 -17.37 19.38
C PRO A 118 -4.94 -18.53 20.26
N GLU A 119 -3.66 -18.84 20.27
CA GLU A 119 -3.09 -19.94 21.07
C GLU A 119 -2.76 -19.49 22.49
N THR A 120 -2.25 -18.28 22.68
CA THR A 120 -1.78 -17.76 23.97
C THR A 120 -2.76 -16.81 24.64
N ASP A 121 -3.79 -16.34 23.91
CA ASP A 121 -4.75 -15.30 24.32
C ASP A 121 -4.10 -13.94 24.66
N VAL A 122 -2.83 -13.73 24.30
CA VAL A 122 -2.03 -12.52 24.57
C VAL A 122 -1.98 -11.62 23.35
N TYR A 123 -1.90 -10.30 23.58
CA TYR A 123 -1.69 -9.32 22.50
C TYR A 123 -0.21 -9.23 22.14
N GLU A 124 0.10 -9.64 20.91
CA GLU A 124 1.45 -9.64 20.35
C GLU A 124 1.63 -8.60 19.25
N PRO A 125 2.86 -8.10 19.02
CA PRO A 125 3.16 -7.27 17.85
C PRO A 125 2.88 -8.02 16.57
N VAL A 126 2.33 -7.32 15.55
CA VAL A 126 2.16 -7.91 14.21
C VAL A 126 3.52 -8.06 13.55
N PRO A 127 3.95 -9.28 13.18
CA PRO A 127 5.22 -9.48 12.50
C PRO A 127 5.29 -8.73 11.17
N VAL A 128 6.48 -8.27 10.77
CA VAL A 128 6.67 -7.59 9.46
C VAL A 128 6.32 -8.50 8.28
N ALA A 129 6.61 -9.79 8.40
CA ALA A 129 6.11 -10.83 7.51
C ALA A 129 5.89 -12.13 8.27
N THR A 130 5.05 -13.03 7.73
CA THR A 130 4.64 -14.32 8.34
C THR A 130 4.69 -15.40 7.28
N GLN A 131 5.30 -16.53 7.58
CA GLN A 131 5.22 -17.73 6.75
C GLN A 131 3.85 -18.38 6.95
N VAL A 132 3.09 -18.53 5.88
CA VAL A 132 1.74 -19.12 5.92
C VAL A 132 1.73 -20.57 5.47
N GLN A 133 2.63 -20.91 4.52
CA GLN A 133 2.93 -22.25 4.06
C GLN A 133 4.44 -22.32 3.78
N THR A 134 4.99 -23.53 3.69
CA THR A 134 6.40 -23.71 3.32
C THR A 134 6.66 -23.07 1.98
N GLY A 135 7.63 -22.13 1.93
CA GLY A 135 7.95 -21.36 0.74
C GLY A 135 7.05 -20.14 0.47
N TRP A 136 5.98 -19.92 1.25
CA TRP A 136 5.01 -18.84 1.00
C TRP A 136 4.84 -17.90 2.20
N TRP A 137 5.13 -16.64 1.98
CA TRP A 137 5.13 -15.59 2.99
C TRP A 137 4.21 -14.43 2.62
N ILE A 138 3.63 -13.82 3.64
CA ILE A 138 2.84 -12.59 3.52
C ILE A 138 3.39 -11.51 4.43
N GLY A 139 3.54 -10.29 3.93
CA GLY A 139 4.15 -9.22 4.70
C GLY A 139 3.69 -7.81 4.39
N GLY A 140 4.27 -6.86 5.14
CA GLY A 140 4.25 -5.43 4.87
C GLY A 140 5.51 -4.96 4.14
N CYS A 141 5.58 -3.67 3.79
CA CYS A 141 6.74 -3.05 3.13
C CYS A 141 8.04 -3.09 3.97
N HIS A 142 7.94 -3.46 5.23
CA HIS A 142 9.08 -3.68 6.13
C HIS A 142 9.62 -5.12 6.11
N GLY A 143 9.24 -5.95 5.14
CA GLY A 143 9.71 -7.33 4.99
C GLY A 143 11.23 -7.46 4.90
N HIS A 144 11.93 -6.42 4.44
CA HIS A 144 13.39 -6.34 4.39
C HIS A 144 14.06 -6.41 5.77
N GLU A 145 13.37 -6.09 6.85
CA GLU A 145 13.90 -6.15 8.22
C GLU A 145 14.12 -7.58 8.73
N LEU A 146 13.58 -8.58 8.05
CA LEU A 146 13.90 -9.98 8.31
C LEU A 146 15.33 -10.34 7.85
N HIS A 147 16.02 -9.45 7.12
CA HIS A 147 17.35 -9.69 6.55
C HIS A 147 17.45 -11.00 5.77
N LYS A 148 16.34 -11.40 5.16
CA LYS A 148 16.20 -12.65 4.42
C LYS A 148 16.37 -12.39 2.91
N ASP A 149 17.03 -13.32 2.23
CA ASP A 149 17.08 -13.33 0.77
C ASP A 149 15.86 -14.10 0.24
N TRP A 150 15.07 -13.42 -0.58
CA TRP A 150 13.85 -13.96 -1.16
C TRP A 150 14.11 -14.53 -2.54
N SER A 151 13.57 -15.70 -2.86
CA SER A 151 13.58 -16.23 -4.23
C SER A 151 12.75 -15.38 -5.16
N ALA A 152 11.61 -14.88 -4.65
CA ALA A 152 10.77 -13.95 -5.38
C ALA A 152 10.01 -13.00 -4.44
N VAL A 153 9.72 -11.79 -4.92
CA VAL A 153 8.91 -10.79 -4.22
C VAL A 153 7.81 -10.29 -5.15
N ILE A 154 6.57 -10.29 -4.66
CA ILE A 154 5.43 -9.61 -5.30
C ILE A 154 5.06 -8.40 -4.45
N ASP A 155 5.24 -7.22 -5.04
CA ASP A 155 4.99 -5.93 -4.41
C ASP A 155 3.72 -5.28 -4.96
N LEU A 156 2.78 -4.99 -4.06
CA LEU A 156 1.48 -4.40 -4.39
C LEU A 156 1.39 -2.91 -4.02
N THR A 157 2.51 -2.30 -3.62
CA THR A 157 2.52 -0.90 -3.21
C THR A 157 2.78 0.04 -4.38
N VAL A 158 2.05 1.15 -4.41
CA VAL A 158 2.34 2.34 -5.23
C VAL A 158 3.27 3.26 -4.45
N GLU A 159 3.07 3.31 -3.14
CA GLU A 159 3.53 4.33 -2.21
C GLU A 159 4.92 4.09 -1.61
N PHE A 160 5.45 2.85 -1.68
CA PHE A 160 6.73 2.49 -1.08
C PHE A 160 7.70 1.92 -2.09
N PRO A 161 9.01 2.22 -2.00
CA PRO A 161 10.02 1.53 -2.77
C PRO A 161 10.20 0.09 -2.26
N GLU A 162 10.65 -0.81 -3.13
CA GLU A 162 11.07 -2.14 -2.73
C GLU A 162 12.44 -2.10 -2.06
N SER A 163 12.56 -2.74 -0.92
CA SER A 163 13.80 -2.79 -0.13
C SER A 163 14.24 -4.23 0.20
N CYS A 164 13.45 -5.24 -0.16
CA CYS A 164 13.81 -6.64 0.04
C CYS A 164 14.87 -7.08 -0.98
N ARG A 165 15.84 -7.88 -0.53
CA ARG A 165 16.76 -8.56 -1.44
C ARG A 165 16.04 -9.75 -2.07
N THR A 166 16.00 -9.81 -3.39
CA THR A 166 15.29 -10.84 -4.14
C THR A 166 15.97 -11.18 -5.47
N VAL A 167 15.81 -12.43 -5.90
CA VAL A 167 16.24 -12.91 -7.20
C VAL A 167 15.28 -12.50 -8.30
N ALA A 168 13.96 -12.54 -8.01
CA ALA A 168 12.91 -12.18 -8.95
C ALA A 168 11.91 -11.21 -8.30
N TYR A 169 11.52 -10.19 -9.06
CA TYR A 169 10.62 -9.13 -8.58
C TYR A 169 9.46 -8.93 -9.54
N LEU A 170 8.25 -8.81 -8.99
CA LEU A 170 7.04 -8.46 -9.72
C LEU A 170 6.30 -7.36 -9.00
N ALA A 171 6.16 -6.20 -9.64
CA ALA A 171 5.30 -5.12 -9.16
C ALA A 171 3.90 -5.21 -9.77
N ILE A 172 2.87 -5.17 -8.91
CA ILE A 172 1.47 -4.97 -9.31
C ILE A 172 0.94 -3.80 -8.48
N PRO A 173 1.36 -2.55 -8.79
CA PRO A 173 1.04 -1.41 -7.96
C PRO A 173 -0.47 -1.18 -7.92
N THR A 174 -1.04 -1.17 -6.71
CA THR A 174 -2.44 -0.87 -6.44
C THR A 174 -2.54 0.08 -5.26
N TRP A 175 -3.49 1.04 -5.34
CA TRP A 175 -3.78 1.91 -4.20
C TRP A 175 -4.26 1.11 -2.99
N ASP A 176 -4.00 1.61 -1.78
CA ASP A 176 -4.44 0.92 -0.56
C ASP A 176 -5.96 0.74 -0.54
N GLY A 177 -6.40 -0.49 -0.25
CA GLY A 177 -7.82 -0.88 -0.27
C GLY A 177 -8.39 -1.22 -1.65
N VAL A 178 -7.65 -0.96 -2.75
CA VAL A 178 -8.03 -1.35 -4.10
C VAL A 178 -7.57 -2.78 -4.39
N PRO A 179 -8.47 -3.68 -4.82
CA PRO A 179 -8.09 -5.06 -5.14
C PRO A 179 -7.38 -5.15 -6.49
N ALA A 180 -6.45 -6.10 -6.61
CA ALA A 180 -5.97 -6.54 -7.90
C ALA A 180 -7.13 -7.10 -8.73
N SER A 181 -7.15 -6.83 -10.03
CA SER A 181 -8.15 -7.39 -10.96
C SER A 181 -7.97 -8.92 -11.13
N PRO A 182 -9.00 -9.65 -11.60
CA PRO A 182 -8.86 -11.09 -11.86
C PRO A 182 -7.68 -11.44 -12.79
N ALA A 183 -7.41 -10.62 -13.81
CA ALA A 183 -6.27 -10.81 -14.70
C ALA A 183 -4.93 -10.56 -14.00
N GLN A 184 -4.85 -9.57 -13.12
CA GLN A 184 -3.65 -9.33 -12.31
C GLN A 184 -3.43 -10.44 -11.27
N LEU A 185 -4.51 -10.99 -10.69
CA LEU A 185 -4.42 -12.16 -9.79
C LEU A 185 -3.87 -13.37 -10.52
N GLU A 186 -4.35 -13.65 -11.74
CA GLU A 186 -3.83 -14.76 -12.56
C GLU A 186 -2.36 -14.55 -12.93
N HIS A 187 -2.01 -13.35 -13.39
CA HIS A 187 -0.63 -13.01 -13.71
C HIS A 187 0.31 -13.20 -12.51
N ALA A 188 -0.07 -12.68 -11.34
CA ALA A 188 0.71 -12.83 -10.13
C ALA A 188 0.85 -14.28 -9.68
N ALA A 189 -0.26 -15.03 -9.70
CA ALA A 189 -0.29 -16.43 -9.25
C ALA A 189 0.53 -17.33 -10.19
N ALA A 190 0.36 -17.20 -11.50
CA ALA A 190 1.13 -17.96 -12.48
C ALA A 190 2.63 -17.63 -12.40
N TRP A 191 2.98 -16.34 -12.29
CA TRP A 191 4.37 -15.92 -12.14
C TRP A 191 4.98 -16.45 -10.83
N ALA A 192 4.27 -16.38 -9.70
CA ALA A 192 4.76 -16.86 -8.42
C ALA A 192 5.05 -18.37 -8.45
N VAL A 193 4.14 -19.18 -9.00
CA VAL A 193 4.34 -20.62 -9.16
C VAL A 193 5.57 -20.89 -10.04
N GLN A 194 5.70 -20.20 -11.17
CA GLN A 194 6.87 -20.33 -12.05
C GLN A 194 8.19 -20.01 -11.31
N GLN A 195 8.22 -18.96 -10.48
CA GLN A 195 9.43 -18.62 -9.71
C GLN A 195 9.70 -19.66 -8.62
N HIS A 196 8.63 -20.15 -7.96
CA HIS A 196 8.76 -21.21 -6.96
C HIS A 196 9.35 -22.51 -7.55
N ASP A 197 8.85 -22.92 -8.71
CA ASP A 197 9.35 -24.13 -9.40
C ASP A 197 10.79 -23.94 -9.90
N LYS A 198 11.14 -22.73 -10.35
CA LYS A 198 12.44 -22.44 -10.91
C LYS A 198 13.56 -22.32 -9.88
N TYR A 199 13.29 -21.63 -8.77
CA TYR A 199 14.35 -21.29 -7.80
C TYR A 199 14.20 -22.06 -6.48
N GLY A 200 13.02 -22.63 -6.20
CA GLY A 200 12.70 -23.06 -4.85
C GLY A 200 12.69 -21.89 -3.87
N GLY A 201 12.70 -22.17 -2.58
CA GLY A 201 12.85 -21.16 -1.54
C GLY A 201 11.59 -20.34 -1.29
N ASP A 202 11.79 -19.18 -0.69
CA ASP A 202 10.70 -18.40 -0.11
C ASP A 202 10.25 -17.25 -1.01
N ILE A 203 8.94 -17.16 -1.21
CA ILE A 203 8.26 -16.10 -1.94
C ILE A 203 7.55 -15.18 -0.95
N LEU A 204 7.82 -13.87 -1.03
CA LEU A 204 7.12 -12.86 -0.26
C LEU A 204 6.07 -12.16 -1.12
N VAL A 205 4.82 -12.16 -0.67
CA VAL A 205 3.75 -11.30 -1.21
C VAL A 205 3.48 -10.20 -0.20
N HIS A 206 3.74 -8.95 -0.55
CA HIS A 206 3.57 -7.86 0.37
C HIS A 206 2.77 -6.67 -0.18
N CYS A 207 2.25 -5.87 0.73
CA CYS A 207 1.71 -4.54 0.49
C CYS A 207 2.21 -3.61 1.61
N ALA A 208 1.58 -2.47 1.88
CA ALA A 208 2.04 -1.59 2.96
C ALA A 208 2.04 -2.29 4.34
N HIS A 209 0.97 -3.00 4.69
CA HIS A 209 0.78 -3.60 6.02
C HIS A 209 0.66 -5.13 6.04
N GLY A 210 0.62 -5.78 4.89
CA GLY A 210 0.44 -7.24 4.83
C GLY A 210 -0.93 -7.70 5.33
N ARG A 211 -2.03 -7.01 4.96
CA ARG A 211 -3.37 -7.27 5.51
C ARG A 211 -4.47 -7.51 4.49
N GLY A 212 -4.50 -6.79 3.38
CA GLY A 212 -5.60 -6.83 2.39
C GLY A 212 -5.10 -7.16 0.98
N ARG A 213 -4.41 -6.22 0.32
CA ARG A 213 -3.91 -6.39 -1.05
C ARG A 213 -3.06 -7.66 -1.20
N SER A 214 -2.07 -7.84 -0.33
CA SER A 214 -1.22 -9.03 -0.31
C SER A 214 -1.98 -10.31 0.01
N THR A 215 -2.97 -10.26 0.91
CA THR A 215 -3.83 -11.43 1.20
C THR A 215 -4.59 -11.88 -0.04
N THR A 216 -5.14 -10.91 -0.81
CA THR A 216 -5.90 -11.21 -2.04
C THR A 216 -5.01 -11.96 -3.04
N VAL A 217 -3.81 -11.45 -3.30
CA VAL A 217 -2.89 -12.07 -4.26
C VAL A 217 -2.37 -13.41 -3.74
N LEU A 218 -2.02 -13.50 -2.46
CA LEU A 218 -1.52 -14.76 -1.91
C LEU A 218 -2.58 -15.88 -1.92
N CYS A 219 -3.87 -15.58 -1.71
CA CYS A 219 -4.93 -16.57 -1.90
C CYS A 219 -4.88 -17.18 -3.31
N ALA A 220 -4.74 -16.34 -4.34
CA ALA A 220 -4.64 -16.83 -5.71
C ALA A 220 -3.36 -17.64 -5.94
N CYS A 221 -2.22 -17.22 -5.39
CA CYS A 221 -0.97 -17.96 -5.48
C CYS A 221 -1.07 -19.37 -4.87
N LEU A 222 -1.63 -19.47 -3.66
CA LEU A 222 -1.76 -20.75 -2.95
C LEU A 222 -2.71 -21.74 -3.67
N VAL A 223 -3.79 -21.23 -4.26
CA VAL A 223 -4.70 -22.05 -5.07
C VAL A 223 -4.02 -22.48 -6.37
N LYS A 224 -3.34 -21.56 -7.04
CA LYS A 224 -2.62 -21.85 -8.30
C LYS A 224 -1.48 -22.86 -8.10
N ALA A 225 -0.83 -22.83 -6.94
CA ALA A 225 0.19 -23.80 -6.52
C ALA A 225 -0.40 -25.17 -6.12
N GLY A 226 -1.73 -25.34 -6.17
CA GLY A 226 -2.39 -26.59 -5.80
C GLY A 226 -2.40 -26.91 -4.29
N LEU A 227 -2.06 -25.94 -3.44
CA LEU A 227 -2.04 -26.10 -1.99
C LEU A 227 -3.43 -26.04 -1.36
N PHE A 228 -4.38 -25.40 -2.05
CA PHE A 228 -5.79 -25.30 -1.67
C PHE A 228 -6.66 -25.37 -2.92
N GLU A 229 -7.88 -25.90 -2.79
CA GLU A 229 -8.81 -26.01 -3.92
C GLU A 229 -9.51 -24.67 -4.24
N THR A 230 -9.76 -23.85 -3.20
CA THR A 230 -10.49 -22.60 -3.32
C THR A 230 -9.75 -21.45 -2.60
N TRP A 231 -10.00 -20.22 -3.06
CA TRP A 231 -9.45 -19.05 -2.38
C TRP A 231 -10.00 -18.89 -0.95
N GLN A 232 -11.23 -19.39 -0.68
CA GLN A 232 -11.81 -19.39 0.65
C GLN A 232 -11.02 -20.29 1.61
N GLN A 233 -10.69 -21.50 1.18
CA GLN A 233 -9.83 -22.41 1.95
C GLN A 233 -8.44 -21.80 2.15
N ALA A 234 -7.82 -21.28 1.10
CA ALA A 234 -6.52 -20.63 1.21
C ALA A 234 -6.54 -19.48 2.23
N PHE A 235 -7.63 -18.69 2.28
CA PHE A 235 -7.78 -17.63 3.25
C PHE A 235 -8.05 -18.12 4.68
N GLU A 236 -9.10 -18.95 4.87
CA GLU A 236 -9.57 -19.32 6.21
C GLU A 236 -8.67 -20.39 6.88
N GLU A 237 -8.11 -21.30 6.12
CA GLU A 237 -7.29 -22.41 6.63
C GLU A 237 -5.78 -22.16 6.48
N GLY A 238 -5.36 -21.48 5.40
CA GLY A 238 -3.95 -21.22 5.13
C GLY A 238 -3.43 -19.93 5.77
N ILE A 239 -4.05 -18.80 5.50
CA ILE A 239 -3.51 -17.48 5.83
C ILE A 239 -3.95 -17.00 7.22
N LYS A 240 -5.26 -17.00 7.47
CA LYS A 240 -5.85 -16.37 8.65
C LYS A 240 -5.42 -16.99 9.98
N PRO A 241 -5.22 -18.32 10.12
CA PRO A 241 -4.70 -18.91 11.36
C PRO A 241 -3.27 -18.45 11.67
N LYS A 242 -2.43 -18.25 10.64
CA LYS A 242 -1.03 -17.83 10.80
C LYS A 242 -0.86 -16.31 10.93
N ARG A 243 -1.78 -15.54 10.29
CA ARG A 243 -1.77 -14.08 10.31
C ARG A 243 -3.19 -13.52 10.49
N PRO A 244 -3.71 -13.50 11.73
CA PRO A 244 -5.11 -13.12 12.02
C PRO A 244 -5.49 -11.68 11.61
N VAL A 245 -4.51 -10.80 11.39
CA VAL A 245 -4.74 -9.43 10.93
C VAL A 245 -5.15 -9.35 9.44
N CYS A 246 -5.02 -10.43 8.68
CA CYS A 246 -5.43 -10.51 7.29
C CYS A 246 -6.95 -10.41 7.15
N LYS A 247 -7.39 -9.59 6.21
CA LYS A 247 -8.82 -9.34 5.95
C LYS A 247 -9.03 -9.08 4.47
N LEU A 248 -10.15 -9.55 3.96
CA LEU A 248 -10.60 -9.29 2.59
C LEU A 248 -11.86 -8.42 2.63
N ASN A 249 -11.85 -7.30 1.90
CA ASN A 249 -13.05 -6.51 1.69
C ASN A 249 -13.98 -7.18 0.65
N LYS A 250 -15.20 -6.62 0.47
CA LYS A 250 -16.18 -7.17 -0.46
C LYS A 250 -15.62 -7.33 -1.88
N ARG A 251 -14.99 -6.28 -2.42
CA ARG A 251 -14.43 -6.29 -3.78
C ARG A 251 -13.26 -7.25 -3.96
N MET A 252 -12.41 -7.40 -2.93
CA MET A 252 -11.33 -8.39 -2.96
C MET A 252 -11.89 -9.81 -3.08
N ARG A 253 -12.97 -10.11 -2.37
CA ARG A 253 -13.65 -11.40 -2.45
C ARG A 253 -14.31 -11.60 -3.81
N GLU A 254 -14.99 -10.58 -4.33
CA GLU A 254 -15.61 -10.61 -5.68
C GLU A 254 -14.57 -10.89 -6.75
N ASN A 255 -13.43 -10.19 -6.73
CA ASN A 255 -12.36 -10.40 -7.72
C ASN A 255 -11.73 -11.79 -7.59
N LEU A 256 -11.54 -12.31 -6.37
CA LEU A 256 -11.07 -13.69 -6.15
C LEU A 256 -12.06 -14.73 -6.67
N THR A 257 -13.36 -14.52 -6.44
CA THR A 257 -14.41 -15.41 -6.95
C THR A 257 -14.40 -15.42 -8.47
N GLN A 258 -14.40 -14.22 -9.09
CA GLN A 258 -14.34 -14.10 -10.54
C GLN A 258 -13.04 -14.70 -11.13
N TRP A 259 -11.91 -14.49 -10.47
CA TRP A 259 -10.65 -15.11 -10.87
C TRP A 259 -10.72 -16.63 -10.84
N GLN A 260 -11.27 -17.20 -9.77
CA GLN A 260 -11.38 -18.66 -9.63
C GLN A 260 -12.30 -19.27 -10.70
N GLU A 261 -13.43 -18.62 -11.01
CA GLU A 261 -14.34 -19.02 -12.08
C GLU A 261 -13.69 -18.97 -13.46
N LEU A 262 -12.90 -17.91 -13.73
CA LEU A 262 -12.30 -17.70 -15.05
C LEU A 262 -11.08 -18.59 -15.31
N TYR A 263 -10.24 -18.82 -14.31
CA TYR A 263 -8.89 -19.37 -14.51
C TYR A 263 -8.63 -20.71 -13.80
N VAL A 264 -9.43 -21.07 -12.80
CA VAL A 264 -9.28 -22.35 -12.08
C VAL A 264 -10.35 -23.35 -12.51
N ALA A 265 -11.61 -22.94 -12.54
CA ALA A 265 -12.71 -23.86 -12.86
C ALA A 265 -12.71 -24.32 -14.33
N LYS A 266 -12.15 -23.52 -15.27
CA LYS A 266 -12.04 -23.88 -16.69
C LYS A 266 -10.86 -24.78 -17.01
N GLY A 267 -9.95 -25.02 -16.07
CA GLY A 267 -8.78 -25.87 -16.24
C GLY A 267 -8.96 -27.32 -15.71
N LYS A 268 -10.13 -27.62 -15.20
CA LYS A 268 -10.58 -28.98 -14.87
C LYS A 268 -11.59 -29.45 -15.91
#